data_a6a98caf221433ee50032526b451d0aa
#
_entry.id   a6a98caf221433ee50032526b451d0aa
#
_cell.length_a   1.000
_cell.length_b   1.000
_cell.length_c   1.000
_cell.angle_alpha   90.00
_cell.angle_beta   90.00
_cell.angle_gamma   90.00
#
_symmetry.space_group_name_H-M   'P 1'
#
loop_
_entity.id
_entity.type
_entity.pdbx_description
1 polymer ?
#
loop_
_entity_poly.entity_id
_entity_poly.type
_entity_poly.pdbx_seq_one_letter_code
_entity_poly.pdbx_strand_id
1 'polypeptide(L)'
;MTHADDDGLVLPPRVAAAHVALMPIFRSEQEKSSVMEYTQNLARQLQDVSYHNRPLVVEIDDREIGGVRGWDWIRKGIPIRVEIGPRDMAAESVFMARRDRPHKDRVSITRNEFVARIPEILDEMQKNLFERALAFQKGNTVKIDGKDAFYAYFTPKNSEQPEIHGGFALAHWCSSNACESRIKEDLSVTIRSIP
;
A
#
# COMPACT_ATOMS: atom_id res chain seq x y z
N MET A 1 -8.61 8.24 2.30
CA MET A 1 -8.39 6.79 2.46
C MET A 1 -7.03 6.55 3.13
N THR A 2 -6.97 5.68 4.14
CA THR A 2 -5.76 5.46 4.95
C THR A 2 -4.60 4.80 4.16
N HIS A 3 -4.93 4.03 3.13
CA HIS A 3 -3.98 3.26 2.32
C HIS A 3 -4.09 3.63 0.85
N ALA A 4 -3.69 4.84 0.52
CA ALA A 4 -3.67 5.35 -0.85
C ALA A 4 -2.60 6.45 -0.98
N ASP A 5 -2.18 6.71 -2.21
CA ASP A 5 -1.40 7.85 -2.65
C ASP A 5 -2.01 8.43 -3.93
N ASP A 6 -1.33 9.36 -4.59
CA ASP A 6 -1.83 10.02 -5.81
C ASP A 6 -1.97 9.05 -7.00
N ASP A 7 -1.27 7.91 -6.95
CA ASP A 7 -1.32 6.89 -8.00
C ASP A 7 -2.45 5.85 -7.79
N GLY A 8 -3.04 5.79 -6.59
CA GLY A 8 -4.13 4.88 -6.27
C GLY A 8 -4.00 4.17 -4.91
N LEU A 9 -4.58 2.98 -4.78
CA LEU A 9 -4.52 2.22 -3.53
C LEU A 9 -3.10 1.71 -3.24
N VAL A 10 -2.77 1.63 -1.95
CA VAL A 10 -1.56 0.98 -1.42
C VAL A 10 -2.01 -0.03 -0.37
N LEU A 11 -2.38 -1.22 -0.81
CA LEU A 11 -2.97 -2.21 0.09
C LEU A 11 -1.89 -2.92 0.91
N PRO A 12 -2.03 -2.98 2.25
CA PRO A 12 -1.20 -3.84 3.05
C PRO A 12 -1.35 -5.30 2.62
N PRO A 13 -0.27 -6.06 2.47
CA PRO A 13 -0.32 -7.44 1.95
C PRO A 13 -1.32 -8.35 2.66
N ARG A 14 -1.49 -8.19 3.99
CA ARG A 14 -2.40 -9.04 4.79
C ARG A 14 -3.88 -8.86 4.48
N VAL A 15 -4.27 -7.74 3.86
CA VAL A 15 -5.67 -7.43 3.49
C VAL A 15 -5.88 -7.31 1.99
N ALA A 16 -4.82 -7.48 1.19
CA ALA A 16 -4.91 -7.44 -0.25
C ALA A 16 -5.72 -8.63 -0.80
N ALA A 17 -6.59 -8.37 -1.77
CA ALA A 17 -7.37 -9.41 -2.43
C ALA A 17 -6.49 -10.36 -3.26
N ALA A 18 -5.44 -9.83 -3.87
CA ALA A 18 -4.38 -10.59 -4.51
C ALA A 18 -3.02 -10.03 -4.08
N HIS A 19 -1.99 -10.88 -4.00
CA HIS A 19 -0.66 -10.53 -3.53
C HIS A 19 0.29 -10.19 -4.67
N VAL A 20 0.17 -10.89 -5.78
CA VAL A 20 1.06 -10.78 -6.94
C VAL A 20 0.24 -10.70 -8.22
N ALA A 21 0.57 -9.75 -9.10
CA ALA A 21 0.12 -9.70 -10.47
C ALA A 21 1.29 -10.05 -11.40
N LEU A 22 1.17 -11.12 -12.16
CA LEU A 22 2.11 -11.55 -13.17
C LEU A 22 1.67 -10.98 -14.53
N MET A 23 2.54 -10.25 -15.18
CA MET A 23 2.29 -9.58 -16.44
C MET A 23 3.24 -10.13 -17.53
N PRO A 24 2.84 -11.17 -18.28
CA PRO A 24 3.63 -11.70 -19.38
C PRO A 24 3.78 -10.65 -20.48
N ILE A 25 4.99 -10.53 -21.04
CA ILE A 25 5.36 -9.59 -22.10
C ILE A 25 5.91 -10.41 -23.28
N PHE A 26 5.22 -10.36 -24.41
CA PHE A 26 5.62 -11.02 -25.65
C PHE A 26 5.28 -10.14 -26.85
N ARG A 27 6.02 -10.29 -27.94
CA ARG A 27 5.85 -9.50 -29.17
C ARG A 27 5.38 -10.34 -30.36
N SER A 28 5.45 -11.65 -30.25
CA SER A 28 5.02 -12.58 -31.29
C SER A 28 4.24 -13.75 -30.68
N GLU A 29 3.43 -14.43 -31.50
CA GLU A 29 2.70 -15.63 -31.06
C GLU A 29 3.65 -16.78 -30.68
N GLN A 30 4.86 -16.82 -31.27
CA GLN A 30 5.86 -17.81 -30.92
C GLN A 30 6.39 -17.59 -29.50
N GLU A 31 6.67 -16.33 -29.13
CA GLU A 31 7.10 -15.97 -27.76
C GLU A 31 5.97 -16.18 -26.74
N LYS A 32 4.73 -15.93 -27.14
CA LYS A 32 3.56 -16.02 -26.26
C LYS A 32 3.44 -17.36 -25.57
N SER A 33 3.52 -18.46 -26.35
CA SER A 33 3.37 -19.81 -25.80
C SER A 33 4.37 -20.08 -24.68
N SER A 34 5.66 -19.81 -24.91
CA SER A 34 6.73 -20.07 -23.93
C SER A 34 6.69 -19.13 -22.75
N VAL A 35 6.40 -17.83 -22.98
CA VAL A 35 6.26 -16.85 -21.88
C VAL A 35 5.05 -17.18 -20.99
N MET A 36 3.93 -17.56 -21.59
CA MET A 36 2.73 -17.97 -20.84
C MET A 36 2.96 -19.23 -20.05
N GLU A 37 3.63 -20.25 -20.61
CA GLU A 37 3.98 -21.46 -19.89
C GLU A 37 4.88 -21.18 -18.69
N TYR A 38 5.92 -20.35 -18.87
CA TYR A 38 6.79 -19.91 -17.78
C TYR A 38 6.01 -19.19 -16.69
N THR A 39 5.13 -18.26 -17.08
CA THR A 39 4.30 -17.46 -16.17
C THR A 39 3.33 -18.35 -15.39
N GLN A 40 2.67 -19.31 -16.03
CA GLN A 40 1.77 -20.26 -15.38
C GLN A 40 2.51 -21.19 -14.41
N ASN A 41 3.72 -21.62 -14.78
CA ASN A 41 4.57 -22.41 -13.89
C ASN A 41 5.00 -21.62 -12.66
N LEU A 42 5.37 -20.34 -12.82
CA LEU A 42 5.65 -19.46 -11.69
C LEU A 42 4.41 -19.24 -10.82
N ALA A 43 3.25 -18.98 -11.42
CA ALA A 43 2.00 -18.80 -10.69
C ALA A 43 1.68 -20.00 -9.79
N ARG A 44 1.81 -21.21 -10.31
CA ARG A 44 1.61 -22.45 -9.52
C ARG A 44 2.58 -22.53 -8.35
N GLN A 45 3.87 -22.29 -8.58
CA GLN A 45 4.87 -22.30 -7.51
C GLN A 45 4.56 -21.27 -6.42
N LEU A 46 4.10 -20.09 -6.78
CA LEU A 46 3.70 -19.05 -5.82
C LEU A 46 2.42 -19.43 -5.05
N GLN A 47 1.45 -20.04 -5.72
CA GLN A 47 0.20 -20.50 -5.07
C GLN A 47 0.42 -21.61 -4.05
N ASP A 48 1.49 -22.40 -4.20
CA ASP A 48 1.90 -23.42 -3.23
C ASP A 48 2.55 -22.80 -1.97
N VAL A 49 2.93 -21.53 -2.02
CA VAL A 49 3.49 -20.81 -0.87
C VAL A 49 2.39 -20.32 0.05
N SER A 50 2.53 -20.56 1.34
CA SER A 50 1.63 -20.04 2.37
C SER A 50 2.12 -18.69 2.92
N TYR A 51 1.20 -17.73 3.05
CA TYR A 51 1.42 -16.44 3.68
C TYR A 51 0.34 -16.20 4.74
N HIS A 52 0.73 -16.09 6.02
CA HIS A 52 -0.19 -15.97 7.17
C HIS A 52 -1.35 -16.99 7.13
N ASN A 53 -1.02 -18.27 6.98
CA ASN A 53 -1.94 -19.41 6.94
C ASN A 53 -2.94 -19.39 5.78
N ARG A 54 -2.64 -18.68 4.70
CA ARG A 54 -3.42 -18.67 3.46
C ARG A 54 -2.49 -18.87 2.27
N PRO A 55 -2.94 -19.57 1.22
CA PRO A 55 -2.21 -19.59 -0.04
C PRO A 55 -2.02 -18.18 -0.59
N LEU A 56 -0.93 -17.93 -1.28
CA LEU A 56 -0.79 -16.70 -2.04
C LEU A 56 -1.84 -16.63 -3.14
N VAL A 57 -2.47 -15.47 -3.28
CA VAL A 57 -3.36 -15.18 -4.42
C VAL A 57 -2.55 -14.50 -5.50
N VAL A 58 -2.50 -15.13 -6.68
CA VAL A 58 -1.70 -14.70 -7.83
C VAL A 58 -2.64 -14.49 -9.01
N GLU A 59 -2.57 -13.32 -9.61
CA GLU A 59 -3.32 -12.97 -10.83
C GLU A 59 -2.37 -12.98 -12.02
N ILE A 60 -2.81 -13.54 -13.14
CA ILE A 60 -2.10 -13.46 -14.41
C ILE A 60 -2.86 -12.49 -15.30
N ASP A 61 -2.17 -11.44 -15.73
CA ASP A 61 -2.73 -10.43 -16.62
C ASP A 61 -2.11 -10.58 -18.00
N ASP A 62 -2.80 -11.32 -18.87
CA ASP A 62 -2.42 -11.61 -20.24
C ASP A 62 -3.00 -10.65 -21.29
N ARG A 63 -3.64 -9.57 -20.83
CA ARG A 63 -4.15 -8.51 -21.73
C ARG A 63 -3.01 -7.96 -22.59
N GLU A 64 -3.37 -7.37 -23.73
CA GLU A 64 -2.41 -6.75 -24.63
C GLU A 64 -1.44 -5.80 -23.92
N ILE A 65 -0.19 -5.79 -24.40
CA ILE A 65 0.87 -4.96 -23.83
C ILE A 65 0.54 -3.49 -24.04
N GLY A 66 0.37 -2.76 -22.97
CA GLY A 66 0.14 -1.32 -22.98
C GLY A 66 0.40 -0.71 -21.62
N GLY A 67 0.76 0.58 -21.60
CA GLY A 67 1.02 1.32 -20.35
C GLY A 67 -0.14 1.28 -19.34
N VAL A 68 -1.37 1.07 -19.82
CA VAL A 68 -2.58 1.00 -18.99
C VAL A 68 -2.56 -0.19 -18.04
N ARG A 69 -2.09 -1.37 -18.49
CA ARG A 69 -2.10 -2.61 -17.72
C ARG A 69 -1.35 -2.49 -16.37
N GLY A 70 -0.14 -1.98 -16.42
CA GLY A 70 0.66 -1.77 -15.20
C GLY A 70 0.02 -0.74 -14.26
N TRP A 71 -0.57 0.34 -14.80
CA TRP A 71 -1.27 1.35 -14.04
C TRP A 71 -2.56 0.86 -13.39
N ASP A 72 -3.30 -0.04 -14.04
CA ASP A 72 -4.48 -0.65 -13.45
C ASP A 72 -4.14 -1.39 -12.16
N TRP A 73 -3.02 -2.12 -12.13
CA TRP A 73 -2.56 -2.81 -10.94
C TRP A 73 -2.04 -1.86 -9.86
N ILE A 74 -1.41 -0.73 -10.24
CA ILE A 74 -1.04 0.33 -9.29
C ILE A 74 -2.29 0.90 -8.64
N ARG A 75 -3.29 1.29 -9.44
CA ARG A 75 -4.55 1.86 -8.94
C ARG A 75 -5.30 0.89 -8.01
N LYS A 76 -5.29 -0.40 -8.34
CA LYS A 76 -5.87 -1.46 -7.50
C LYS A 76 -5.08 -1.73 -6.22
N GLY A 77 -3.85 -1.22 -6.11
CA GLY A 77 -3.01 -1.36 -4.93
C GLY A 77 -2.43 -2.75 -4.73
N ILE A 78 -2.23 -3.53 -5.82
CA ILE A 78 -1.63 -4.86 -5.71
C ILE A 78 -0.24 -4.75 -5.06
N PRO A 79 0.11 -5.57 -4.06
CA PRO A 79 1.40 -5.47 -3.38
C PRO A 79 2.59 -5.63 -4.32
N ILE A 80 2.59 -6.64 -5.15
CA ILE A 80 3.72 -6.95 -6.04
C ILE A 80 3.23 -7.10 -7.48
N ARG A 81 3.92 -6.43 -8.39
CA ARG A 81 3.77 -6.57 -9.84
C ARG A 81 5.04 -7.18 -10.40
N VAL A 82 4.89 -8.14 -11.29
CA VAL A 82 5.99 -8.87 -11.93
C VAL A 82 5.80 -8.83 -13.44
N GLU A 83 6.78 -8.31 -14.14
CA GLU A 83 6.88 -8.38 -15.59
C GLU A 83 7.75 -9.57 -15.97
N ILE A 84 7.33 -10.34 -16.97
CA ILE A 84 8.03 -11.54 -17.43
C ILE A 84 8.08 -11.52 -18.95
N GLY A 85 9.27 -11.36 -19.49
CA GLY A 85 9.52 -11.39 -20.92
C GLY A 85 10.53 -12.49 -21.32
N PRO A 86 10.83 -12.63 -22.64
CA PRO A 86 11.80 -13.63 -23.10
C PRO A 86 13.19 -13.52 -22.48
N ARG A 87 13.62 -12.29 -22.15
CA ARG A 87 14.91 -12.06 -21.48
C ARG A 87 14.93 -12.55 -20.04
N ASP A 88 13.82 -12.34 -19.33
CA ASP A 88 13.67 -12.79 -17.94
C ASP A 88 13.63 -14.32 -17.89
N MET A 89 12.92 -14.95 -18.83
CA MET A 89 12.92 -16.41 -19.00
C MET A 89 14.34 -16.97 -19.23
N ALA A 90 15.09 -16.37 -20.17
CA ALA A 90 16.44 -16.82 -20.50
C ALA A 90 17.41 -16.69 -19.33
N ALA A 91 17.17 -15.72 -18.45
CA ALA A 91 17.95 -15.47 -17.23
C ALA A 91 17.39 -16.19 -15.99
N GLU A 92 16.34 -17.00 -16.13
CA GLU A 92 15.60 -17.60 -15.00
C GLU A 92 15.26 -16.57 -13.92
N SER A 93 14.87 -15.36 -14.32
CA SER A 93 14.61 -14.24 -13.45
C SER A 93 13.19 -13.70 -13.62
N VAL A 94 12.82 -12.77 -12.76
CA VAL A 94 11.59 -11.98 -12.83
C VAL A 94 11.94 -10.51 -12.56
N PHE A 95 11.18 -9.60 -13.18
CA PHE A 95 11.33 -8.16 -12.99
C PHE A 95 10.18 -7.64 -12.14
N MET A 96 10.42 -7.45 -10.84
CA MET A 96 9.38 -7.09 -9.88
C MET A 96 9.40 -5.63 -9.49
N ALA A 97 8.20 -5.10 -9.15
CA ALA A 97 7.99 -3.81 -8.52
C ALA A 97 7.07 -3.95 -7.31
N ARG A 98 7.39 -3.26 -6.22
CA ARG A 98 6.60 -3.24 -4.98
C ARG A 98 5.73 -1.99 -4.92
N ARG A 99 4.52 -2.10 -4.38
CA ARG A 99 3.59 -0.97 -4.27
C ARG A 99 3.90 -0.01 -3.11
N ASP A 100 4.69 -0.43 -2.13
CA ASP A 100 5.16 0.39 -1.01
C ASP A 100 6.36 1.29 -1.37
N ARG A 101 6.86 1.21 -2.61
CA ARG A 101 7.96 1.99 -3.18
C ARG A 101 7.52 2.74 -4.43
N PRO A 102 8.29 3.75 -4.90
CA PRO A 102 8.01 4.42 -6.15
C PRO A 102 7.84 3.41 -7.30
N HIS A 103 6.89 3.65 -8.19
CA HIS A 103 6.54 2.72 -9.27
C HIS A 103 7.69 2.44 -10.25
N LYS A 104 8.72 3.29 -10.27
CA LYS A 104 9.95 3.14 -11.08
C LYS A 104 10.99 2.24 -10.42
N ASP A 105 10.88 2.00 -9.12
CA ASP A 105 11.78 1.12 -8.38
C ASP A 105 11.44 -0.33 -8.71
N ARG A 106 12.22 -0.89 -9.62
CA ARG A 106 12.07 -2.25 -10.11
C ARG A 106 13.36 -3.03 -9.87
N VAL A 107 13.21 -4.29 -9.53
CA VAL A 107 14.35 -5.17 -9.19
C VAL A 107 14.23 -6.44 -10.00
N SER A 108 15.34 -6.84 -10.63
CA SER A 108 15.49 -8.19 -11.19
C SER A 108 15.94 -9.13 -10.08
N ILE A 109 15.26 -10.25 -9.94
CA ILE A 109 15.54 -11.30 -8.95
C ILE A 109 15.41 -12.65 -9.62
N THR A 110 16.21 -13.66 -9.23
CA THR A 110 16.03 -14.98 -9.78
C THR A 110 14.68 -15.58 -9.38
N ARG A 111 14.11 -16.38 -10.28
CA ARG A 111 12.80 -17.02 -10.05
C ARG A 111 12.76 -17.80 -8.73
N ASN A 112 13.78 -18.61 -8.48
CA ASN A 112 13.86 -19.45 -7.28
C ASN A 112 13.96 -18.59 -6.02
N GLU A 113 14.78 -17.55 -6.03
CA GLU A 113 14.90 -16.60 -4.92
C GLU A 113 13.58 -15.86 -4.68
N PHE A 114 12.89 -15.42 -5.75
CA PHE A 114 11.59 -14.76 -5.63
C PHE A 114 10.56 -15.66 -4.95
N VAL A 115 10.42 -16.92 -5.40
CA VAL A 115 9.49 -17.87 -4.79
C VAL A 115 9.84 -18.15 -3.33
N ALA A 116 11.13 -18.32 -3.02
CA ALA A 116 11.57 -18.59 -1.66
C ALA A 116 11.33 -17.42 -0.71
N ARG A 117 11.54 -16.18 -1.18
CA ARG A 117 11.51 -14.97 -0.35
C ARG A 117 10.19 -14.20 -0.38
N ILE A 118 9.20 -14.63 -1.16
CA ILE A 118 7.95 -13.88 -1.30
C ILE A 118 7.25 -13.60 0.04
N PRO A 119 7.18 -14.52 1.02
CA PRO A 119 6.59 -14.22 2.33
C PRO A 119 7.35 -13.12 3.08
N GLU A 120 8.68 -13.17 3.04
CA GLU A 120 9.56 -12.18 3.66
C GLU A 120 9.36 -10.80 3.01
N ILE A 121 9.33 -10.74 1.67
CA ILE A 121 9.09 -9.50 0.92
C ILE A 121 7.74 -8.86 1.29
N LEU A 122 6.69 -9.67 1.40
CA LEU A 122 5.36 -9.19 1.81
C LEU A 122 5.35 -8.71 3.27
N ASP A 123 6.06 -9.37 4.17
CA ASP A 123 6.16 -8.91 5.57
C ASP A 123 6.98 -7.62 5.69
N GLU A 124 8.05 -7.47 4.93
CA GLU A 124 8.77 -6.19 4.83
C GLU A 124 7.84 -5.06 4.35
N MET A 125 7.02 -5.32 3.32
CA MET A 125 6.05 -4.34 2.84
C MET A 125 5.04 -3.96 3.92
N GLN A 126 4.49 -4.95 4.60
CA GLN A 126 3.55 -4.76 5.71
C GLN A 126 4.16 -3.89 6.81
N LYS A 127 5.41 -4.18 7.18
CA LYS A 127 6.17 -3.43 8.19
C LYS A 127 6.45 -1.99 7.74
N ASN A 128 6.91 -1.78 6.51
CA ASN A 128 7.17 -0.46 5.96
C ASN A 128 5.92 0.44 5.96
N LEU A 129 4.78 -0.12 5.57
CA LEU A 129 3.50 0.61 5.58
C LEU A 129 3.08 1.00 7.00
N PHE A 130 3.24 0.08 7.96
CA PHE A 130 2.97 0.34 9.37
C PHE A 130 3.90 1.41 9.95
N GLU A 131 5.21 1.28 9.74
CA GLU A 131 6.20 2.21 10.27
C GLU A 131 6.01 3.63 9.71
N ARG A 132 5.68 3.74 8.42
CA ARG A 132 5.37 5.03 7.77
C ARG A 132 4.13 5.67 8.39
N ALA A 133 3.06 4.91 8.59
CA ALA A 133 1.84 5.40 9.22
C ALA A 133 2.08 5.80 10.69
N LEU A 134 2.84 5.00 11.43
CA LEU A 134 3.19 5.28 12.83
C LEU A 134 4.07 6.54 12.96
N ALA A 135 5.05 6.70 12.08
CA ALA A 135 5.90 7.89 12.06
C ALA A 135 5.08 9.14 11.75
N PHE A 136 4.16 9.07 10.78
CA PHE A 136 3.25 10.16 10.48
C PHE A 136 2.36 10.49 11.68
N GLN A 137 1.73 9.51 12.31
CA GLN A 137 0.91 9.71 13.50
C GLN A 137 1.71 10.38 14.62
N LYS A 138 2.90 9.86 14.95
CA LYS A 138 3.74 10.42 16.01
C LYS A 138 4.17 11.85 15.72
N GLY A 139 4.55 12.14 14.47
CA GLY A 139 4.96 13.49 14.05
C GLY A 139 3.82 14.52 14.08
N ASN A 140 2.57 14.06 13.98
CA ASN A 140 1.38 14.91 13.98
C ASN A 140 0.56 14.81 15.29
N THR A 141 1.13 14.25 16.35
CA THR A 141 0.48 14.17 17.67
C THR A 141 1.21 15.07 18.67
N VAL A 142 0.48 15.96 19.31
CA VAL A 142 0.99 16.87 20.35
C VAL A 142 0.28 16.63 21.68
N LYS A 143 0.98 16.88 22.80
CA LYS A 143 0.36 16.93 24.14
C LYS A 143 -0.05 18.35 24.45
N ILE A 144 -1.31 18.55 24.86
CA ILE A 144 -1.87 19.87 25.17
C ILE A 144 -2.64 19.77 26.49
N ASP A 145 -2.20 20.48 27.51
CA ASP A 145 -2.80 20.44 28.85
C ASP A 145 -3.78 21.60 29.12
N GLY A 146 -3.66 22.72 28.36
CA GLY A 146 -4.47 23.92 28.55
C GLY A 146 -5.52 24.13 27.47
N LYS A 147 -6.70 24.63 27.89
CA LYS A 147 -7.81 24.92 26.97
C LYS A 147 -7.42 25.93 25.88
N ASP A 148 -6.77 27.01 26.24
CA ASP A 148 -6.44 28.09 25.29
C ASP A 148 -5.43 27.59 24.24
N ALA A 149 -4.44 26.79 24.65
CA ALA A 149 -3.49 26.14 23.77
C ALA A 149 -4.18 25.13 22.84
N PHE A 150 -5.19 24.40 23.32
CA PHE A 150 -5.99 23.47 22.51
C PHE A 150 -6.80 24.21 21.43
N TYR A 151 -7.47 25.29 21.81
CA TYR A 151 -8.20 26.13 20.87
C TYR A 151 -7.26 26.75 19.83
N ALA A 152 -6.12 27.31 20.27
CA ALA A 152 -5.13 27.91 19.37
C ALA A 152 -4.55 26.86 18.38
N TYR A 153 -4.38 25.62 18.80
CA TYR A 153 -3.85 24.55 17.94
C TYR A 153 -4.81 24.16 16.81
N PHE A 154 -6.10 24.13 17.07
CA PHE A 154 -7.10 23.70 16.10
C PHE A 154 -7.81 24.85 15.37
N THR A 155 -7.62 26.11 15.79
CA THR A 155 -8.18 27.25 15.09
C THR A 155 -7.46 27.46 13.76
N PRO A 156 -8.18 27.48 12.62
CA PRO A 156 -7.57 27.74 11.30
C PRO A 156 -6.87 29.10 11.28
N LYS A 157 -5.72 29.18 10.62
CA LYS A 157 -4.99 30.43 10.43
C LYS A 157 -5.69 31.37 9.46
N ASN A 158 -6.45 30.83 8.52
CA ASN A 158 -7.28 31.58 7.59
C ASN A 158 -8.73 31.16 7.76
N SER A 159 -9.57 32.09 8.24
CA SER A 159 -11.01 31.85 8.46
C SER A 159 -11.84 31.83 7.17
N GLU A 160 -11.34 32.46 6.09
CA GLU A 160 -12.05 32.47 4.80
C GLU A 160 -11.80 31.24 3.97
N GLN A 161 -10.62 30.62 4.14
CA GLN A 161 -10.23 29.35 3.51
C GLN A 161 -9.57 28.46 4.57
N PRO A 162 -10.37 27.87 5.46
CA PRO A 162 -9.82 27.07 6.57
C PRO A 162 -9.10 25.85 6.04
N GLU A 163 -7.83 25.71 6.44
CA GLU A 163 -7.04 24.53 6.16
C GLU A 163 -7.57 23.31 6.93
N ILE A 164 -7.45 22.13 6.32
CA ILE A 164 -7.73 20.87 7.02
C ILE A 164 -6.56 20.58 7.97
N HIS A 165 -6.84 20.59 9.27
CA HIS A 165 -5.83 20.27 10.28
C HIS A 165 -5.64 18.76 10.39
N GLY A 166 -4.47 18.24 9.94
CA GLY A 166 -4.14 16.82 9.92
C GLY A 166 -3.59 16.25 11.23
N GLY A 167 -3.58 17.03 12.33
CA GLY A 167 -2.95 16.65 13.58
C GLY A 167 -3.90 16.08 14.63
N PHE A 168 -3.30 15.49 15.65
CA PHE A 168 -3.97 14.95 16.84
C PHE A 168 -3.45 15.66 18.10
N ALA A 169 -4.35 15.90 19.06
CA ALA A 169 -3.98 16.36 20.39
C ALA A 169 -4.29 15.29 21.43
N LEU A 170 -3.30 14.98 22.28
CA LEU A 170 -3.51 14.26 23.54
C LEU A 170 -3.82 15.31 24.60
N ALA A 171 -5.07 15.42 25.01
CA ALA A 171 -5.56 16.42 25.92
C ALA A 171 -6.45 15.80 26.99
N HIS A 172 -6.62 16.51 28.13
CA HIS A 172 -7.54 16.09 29.17
C HIS A 172 -8.98 16.17 28.70
N TRP A 173 -9.79 15.20 29.10
CA TRP A 173 -11.21 15.20 28.85
C TRP A 173 -12.02 14.99 30.13
N CYS A 174 -13.07 15.79 30.29
CA CYS A 174 -13.95 15.76 31.46
C CYS A 174 -15.09 14.72 31.42
N SER A 175 -15.13 13.87 30.38
CA SER A 175 -16.19 12.87 30.12
C SER A 175 -17.59 13.46 29.91
N SER A 176 -17.70 14.75 29.62
CA SER A 176 -18.98 15.44 29.41
C SER A 176 -19.32 15.60 27.94
N ASN A 177 -20.49 15.09 27.53
CA ASN A 177 -21.02 15.27 26.17
C ASN A 177 -21.20 16.75 25.81
N ALA A 178 -21.53 17.61 26.79
CA ALA A 178 -21.70 19.04 26.54
C ALA A 178 -20.36 19.71 26.15
N CYS A 179 -19.25 19.27 26.75
CA CYS A 179 -17.90 19.74 26.38
C CYS A 179 -17.51 19.26 24.98
N GLU A 180 -17.82 18.01 24.64
CA GLU A 180 -17.55 17.47 23.30
C GLU A 180 -18.33 18.21 22.22
N SER A 181 -19.65 18.42 22.45
CA SER A 181 -20.50 19.17 21.53
C SER A 181 -19.96 20.59 21.28
N ARG A 182 -19.55 21.29 22.33
CA ARG A 182 -18.97 22.63 22.21
C ARG A 182 -17.67 22.64 21.40
N ILE A 183 -16.75 21.70 21.69
CA ILE A 183 -15.47 21.58 20.96
C ILE A 183 -15.74 21.30 19.47
N LYS A 184 -16.73 20.46 19.18
CA LYS A 184 -17.12 20.14 17.82
C LYS A 184 -17.72 21.35 17.09
N GLU A 185 -18.57 22.11 17.76
CA GLU A 185 -19.18 23.34 17.22
C GLU A 185 -18.12 24.42 16.96
N ASP A 186 -17.22 24.65 17.93
CA ASP A 186 -16.23 25.72 17.86
C ASP A 186 -15.09 25.42 16.87
N LEU A 187 -14.63 24.18 16.78
CA LEU A 187 -13.37 23.80 16.12
C LEU A 187 -13.51 22.71 15.05
N SER A 188 -14.69 22.12 14.88
CA SER A 188 -14.90 20.92 14.04
C SER A 188 -14.02 19.71 14.43
N VAL A 189 -13.63 19.62 15.69
CA VAL A 189 -12.79 18.54 16.25
C VAL A 189 -13.67 17.51 16.97
N THR A 190 -13.29 16.26 16.87
CA THR A 190 -13.98 15.14 17.54
C THR A 190 -13.01 14.31 18.37
N ILE A 191 -13.49 13.75 19.48
CA ILE A 191 -12.75 12.77 20.28
C ILE A 191 -12.64 11.47 19.46
N ARG A 192 -11.42 10.95 19.30
CA ARG A 192 -11.16 9.73 18.52
C ARG A 192 -10.95 8.50 19.38
N SER A 193 -10.28 8.65 20.50
CA SER A 193 -10.04 7.58 21.46
C SER A 193 -9.76 8.16 22.85
N ILE A 194 -10.04 7.37 23.86
CA ILE A 194 -9.66 7.62 25.25
C ILE A 194 -8.63 6.54 25.56
N PRO A 195 -7.33 6.88 25.70
CA PRO A 195 -6.26 5.90 25.96
C PRO A 195 -6.35 5.31 27.36
#